data_4a95f43f09128bb9f8ee719bb7e6f693
#
_entry.id   4a95f43f09128bb9f8ee719bb7e6f693
#
_cell.length_a   1.000
_cell.length_b   1.000
_cell.length_c   1.000
_cell.angle_alpha   90.00
_cell.angle_beta   90.00
_cell.angle_gamma   90.00
#
_symmetry.space_group_name_H-M   'P 1'
#
loop_
_entity.id
_entity.type
_entity.pdbx_description
1 polymer ?
#
loop_
_entity_poly.entity_id
_entity_poly.type
_entity_poly.pdbx_seq_one_letter_code
_entity_poly.pdbx_strand_id
1 'polypeptide(L)'
;MDRHMCATHAHRVPVSWETMSSIFSKIIRGEIPGRFVYRDDDIVAFLTIEPLAYGHTLVVPVQEVDRWTDLPPEVWAKLNAVAQRVGQAIIKVFDAPRAGYIIAGFDVPHTHIHVFPTSKMSDYDFSKVIGMNDTDPAKMDAAASALRAELAKTNPAESA
;
A
#
# COMPACT_ATOMS: atom_id res chain seq x y z
N MET A 1 62.82 -1.68 -19.32
CA MET A 1 62.17 -2.31 -18.14
C MET A 1 60.74 -1.87 -18.08
N ASP A 2 59.89 -2.55 -18.85
CA ASP A 2 58.46 -2.18 -19.01
C ASP A 2 57.64 -2.95 -17.98
N ARG A 3 56.92 -2.20 -17.13
CA ARG A 3 55.93 -2.78 -16.23
C ARG A 3 54.55 -2.63 -16.86
N HIS A 4 54.05 -3.72 -17.44
CA HIS A 4 52.65 -3.82 -17.85
C HIS A 4 51.77 -3.94 -16.60
N MET A 5 51.02 -2.89 -16.32
CA MET A 5 49.89 -2.94 -15.37
C MET A 5 48.68 -3.54 -16.07
N CYS A 6 48.38 -4.78 -15.69
CA CYS A 6 47.17 -5.47 -16.11
C CYS A 6 45.97 -4.89 -15.32
N ALA A 7 45.15 -4.06 -15.96
CA ALA A 7 43.90 -3.58 -15.39
C ALA A 7 42.82 -4.67 -15.57
N THR A 8 42.52 -5.38 -14.51
CA THR A 8 41.38 -6.30 -14.47
C THR A 8 40.08 -5.49 -14.43
N HIS A 9 39.43 -5.40 -15.59
CA HIS A 9 38.08 -4.90 -15.67
C HIS A 9 37.13 -5.92 -15.02
N ALA A 10 36.72 -5.66 -13.80
CA ALA A 10 35.62 -6.36 -13.18
C ALA A 10 34.32 -5.99 -13.95
N HIS A 11 33.83 -6.91 -14.75
CA HIS A 11 32.51 -6.80 -15.36
C HIS A 11 31.47 -6.82 -14.24
N ARG A 12 30.98 -5.63 -13.86
CA ARG A 12 29.72 -5.53 -13.12
C ARG A 12 28.63 -6.03 -14.04
N VAL A 13 28.14 -7.22 -13.77
CA VAL A 13 26.87 -7.70 -14.34
C VAL A 13 25.80 -6.69 -13.90
N PRO A 14 25.07 -6.04 -14.82
CA PRO A 14 23.99 -5.18 -14.41
C PRO A 14 22.93 -6.05 -13.74
N VAL A 15 22.72 -5.86 -12.43
CA VAL A 15 21.58 -6.45 -11.73
C VAL A 15 20.35 -5.84 -12.38
N SER A 16 19.56 -6.65 -13.09
CA SER A 16 18.37 -6.16 -13.76
C SER A 16 17.42 -5.64 -12.69
N TRP A 17 16.95 -4.41 -12.84
CA TRP A 17 15.99 -3.75 -11.93
C TRP A 17 14.72 -4.59 -11.71
N GLU A 18 14.38 -5.51 -12.61
CA GLU A 18 13.27 -6.45 -12.52
C GLU A 18 13.35 -7.43 -11.34
N THR A 19 14.57 -7.74 -10.88
CA THR A 19 14.78 -8.67 -9.75
C THR A 19 14.64 -8.00 -8.37
N MET A 20 14.50 -6.68 -8.30
CA MET A 20 14.46 -5.89 -7.07
C MET A 20 13.10 -5.23 -6.79
N SER A 21 12.08 -5.46 -7.64
CA SER A 21 10.76 -4.87 -7.42
C SER A 21 10.08 -5.43 -6.17
N SER A 22 9.51 -4.52 -5.37
CA SER A 22 8.72 -4.89 -4.20
C SER A 22 7.49 -5.73 -4.60
N ILE A 23 6.94 -6.47 -3.64
CA ILE A 23 5.69 -7.19 -3.85
C ILE A 23 4.55 -6.24 -4.24
N PHE A 24 4.55 -5.00 -3.73
CA PHE A 24 3.53 -4.01 -4.08
C PHE A 24 3.67 -3.54 -5.53
N SER A 25 4.89 -3.33 -6.03
CA SER A 25 5.13 -3.05 -7.45
C SER A 25 4.58 -4.15 -8.35
N LYS A 26 4.72 -5.43 -7.96
CA LYS A 26 4.16 -6.57 -8.67
C LYS A 26 2.63 -6.58 -8.65
N ILE A 27 2.02 -6.26 -7.51
CA ILE A 27 0.56 -6.11 -7.39
C ILE A 27 0.06 -4.97 -8.28
N ILE A 28 0.74 -3.82 -8.27
CA ILE A 28 0.39 -2.64 -9.08
C ILE A 28 0.42 -2.96 -10.58
N ARG A 29 1.39 -3.75 -11.03
CA ARG A 29 1.52 -4.20 -12.44
C ARG A 29 0.58 -5.35 -12.81
N GLY A 30 -0.16 -5.93 -11.84
CA GLY A 30 -1.06 -7.05 -12.07
C GLY A 30 -0.38 -8.42 -12.18
N GLU A 31 0.89 -8.53 -11.81
CA GLU A 31 1.63 -9.80 -11.76
C GLU A 31 1.19 -10.66 -10.56
N ILE A 32 0.73 -10.01 -9.49
CA ILE A 32 0.15 -10.64 -8.31
C ILE A 32 -1.25 -10.03 -8.11
N PRO A 33 -2.29 -10.84 -7.84
CA PRO A 33 -3.63 -10.33 -7.62
C PRO A 33 -3.72 -9.46 -6.37
N GLY A 34 -4.54 -8.40 -6.43
CA GLY A 34 -4.83 -7.51 -5.31
C GLY A 34 -6.28 -7.04 -5.34
N ARG A 35 -6.86 -6.83 -4.15
CA ARG A 35 -8.22 -6.28 -4.00
C ARG A 35 -8.16 -4.77 -3.96
N PHE A 36 -8.06 -4.14 -5.14
CA PHE A 36 -8.00 -2.68 -5.25
C PHE A 36 -9.32 -2.03 -4.86
N VAL A 37 -9.23 -0.94 -4.10
CA VAL A 37 -10.36 -0.08 -3.72
C VAL A 37 -10.26 1.31 -4.33
N TYR A 38 -9.04 1.73 -4.70
CA TYR A 38 -8.75 3.00 -5.38
C TYR A 38 -7.54 2.84 -6.30
N ARG A 39 -7.53 3.57 -7.42
CA ARG A 39 -6.38 3.63 -8.32
C ARG A 39 -6.41 4.90 -9.15
N ASP A 40 -5.30 5.61 -9.20
CA ASP A 40 -4.98 6.64 -10.18
C ASP A 40 -3.54 6.46 -10.70
N ASP A 41 -3.00 7.44 -11.41
CA ASP A 41 -1.65 7.36 -12.00
C ASP A 41 -0.54 7.37 -10.97
N ASP A 42 -0.74 7.96 -9.80
CA ASP A 42 0.28 8.17 -8.78
C ASP A 42 0.09 7.28 -7.53
N ILE A 43 -1.16 6.96 -7.18
CA ILE A 43 -1.52 6.30 -5.92
C ILE A 43 -2.47 5.14 -6.18
N VAL A 44 -2.25 4.04 -5.47
CA VAL A 44 -3.18 2.92 -5.40
C VAL A 44 -3.57 2.63 -3.95
N ALA A 45 -4.74 2.01 -3.76
CA ALA A 45 -5.13 1.46 -2.47
C ALA A 45 -5.75 0.08 -2.68
N PHE A 46 -5.31 -0.89 -1.87
CA PHE A 46 -5.80 -2.27 -1.92
C PHE A 46 -5.82 -2.89 -0.52
N LEU A 47 -6.65 -3.90 -0.33
CA LEU A 47 -6.72 -4.58 0.97
C LEU A 47 -5.47 -5.41 1.22
N THR A 48 -4.97 -5.37 2.47
CA THR A 48 -3.93 -6.30 2.92
C THR A 48 -4.51 -7.72 3.03
N ILE A 49 -3.66 -8.72 2.83
CA ILE A 49 -4.03 -10.14 2.97
C ILE A 49 -4.04 -10.62 4.42
N GLU A 50 -3.40 -9.87 5.32
CA GLU A 50 -3.36 -10.13 6.77
C GLU A 50 -3.91 -8.89 7.51
N PRO A 51 -5.24 -8.71 7.53
CA PRO A 51 -5.85 -7.52 8.09
C PRO A 51 -5.92 -7.53 9.62
N LEU A 52 -5.79 -6.37 10.25
CA LEU A 52 -6.18 -6.18 11.66
C LEU A 52 -7.69 -6.30 11.85
N ALA A 53 -8.45 -5.87 10.85
CA ALA A 53 -9.89 -6.03 10.73
C ALA A 53 -10.27 -5.99 9.25
N TYR A 54 -11.42 -6.54 8.86
CA TYR A 54 -11.91 -6.44 7.48
C TYR A 54 -12.06 -4.96 7.08
N GLY A 55 -11.55 -4.63 5.91
CA GLY A 55 -11.43 -3.24 5.45
C GLY A 55 -10.05 -2.62 5.68
N HIS A 56 -9.11 -3.31 6.31
CA HIS A 56 -7.71 -2.85 6.44
C HIS A 56 -7.10 -2.69 5.05
N THR A 57 -6.82 -1.46 4.70
CA THR A 57 -6.37 -1.02 3.38
C THR A 57 -4.94 -0.49 3.46
N LEU A 58 -4.14 -0.83 2.45
CA LEU A 58 -2.82 -0.25 2.21
C LEU A 58 -2.96 0.84 1.15
N VAL A 59 -2.48 2.04 1.44
CA VAL A 59 -2.40 3.16 0.49
C VAL A 59 -0.95 3.32 0.09
N VAL A 60 -0.66 3.17 -1.21
CA VAL A 60 0.69 2.94 -1.74
C VAL A 60 0.94 3.87 -2.93
N PRO A 61 2.08 4.58 -3.00
CA PRO A 61 2.46 5.31 -4.19
C PRO A 61 2.84 4.31 -5.31
N VAL A 62 2.49 4.62 -6.56
CA VAL A 62 2.91 3.82 -7.72
C VAL A 62 4.44 3.82 -7.85
N GLN A 63 5.06 4.96 -7.54
CA GLN A 63 6.51 5.08 -7.45
C GLN A 63 7.05 4.28 -6.26
N GLU A 64 7.95 3.33 -6.53
CA GLU A 64 8.61 2.55 -5.49
C GLU A 64 9.67 3.38 -4.78
N VAL A 65 9.37 3.79 -3.54
CA VAL A 65 10.28 4.47 -2.63
C VAL A 65 10.18 3.79 -1.27
N ASP A 66 11.30 3.34 -0.74
CA ASP A 66 11.35 2.55 0.50
C ASP A 66 10.80 3.34 1.69
N ARG A 67 11.37 4.52 1.97
CA ARG A 67 11.03 5.32 3.15
C ARG A 67 10.11 6.49 2.78
N TRP A 68 9.06 6.66 3.54
CA TRP A 68 8.13 7.78 3.34
C TRP A 68 8.80 9.15 3.43
N THR A 69 9.90 9.26 4.20
CA THR A 69 10.72 10.47 4.34
C THR A 69 11.45 10.86 3.07
N ASP A 70 11.60 9.95 2.12
CA ASP A 70 12.31 10.15 0.86
C ASP A 70 11.35 10.37 -0.33
N LEU A 71 10.02 10.31 -0.09
CA LEU A 71 9.02 10.61 -1.10
C LEU A 71 9.10 12.08 -1.54
N PRO A 72 8.91 12.38 -2.84
CA PRO A 72 8.69 13.76 -3.29
C PRO A 72 7.51 14.38 -2.53
N PRO A 73 7.58 15.65 -2.12
CA PRO A 73 6.53 16.32 -1.34
C PRO A 73 5.14 16.27 -1.99
N GLU A 74 5.06 16.35 -3.31
CA GLU A 74 3.82 16.28 -4.07
C GLU A 74 3.20 14.87 -4.04
N VAL A 75 4.03 13.82 -4.09
CA VAL A 75 3.57 12.42 -3.97
C VAL A 75 3.09 12.16 -2.56
N TRP A 76 3.84 12.65 -1.56
CA TRP A 76 3.45 12.57 -0.15
C TRP A 76 2.11 13.24 0.12
N ALA A 77 1.87 14.43 -0.45
CA ALA A 77 0.59 15.14 -0.30
C ALA A 77 -0.58 14.35 -0.91
N LYS A 78 -0.41 13.79 -2.12
CA LYS A 78 -1.42 12.94 -2.78
C LYS A 78 -1.69 11.66 -2.00
N LEU A 79 -0.63 11.00 -1.52
CA LEU A 79 -0.73 9.77 -0.72
C LEU A 79 -1.59 9.99 0.52
N ASN A 80 -1.36 11.11 1.23
CA ASN A 80 -2.14 11.47 2.42
C ASN A 80 -3.58 11.86 2.09
N ALA A 81 -3.82 12.55 0.98
CA ALA A 81 -5.17 12.89 0.53
C ALA A 81 -5.99 11.62 0.23
N VAL A 82 -5.40 10.63 -0.44
CA VAL A 82 -6.05 9.34 -0.68
C VAL A 82 -6.26 8.57 0.62
N ALA A 83 -5.25 8.54 1.52
CA ALA A 83 -5.39 7.89 2.82
C ALA A 83 -6.54 8.48 3.66
N GLN A 84 -6.72 9.80 3.63
CA GLN A 84 -7.83 10.48 4.30
C GLN A 84 -9.18 10.02 3.72
N ARG A 85 -9.32 9.98 2.40
CA ARG A 85 -10.55 9.50 1.73
C ARG A 85 -10.85 8.04 2.05
N VAL A 86 -9.82 7.18 2.05
CA VAL A 86 -9.95 5.78 2.44
C VAL A 86 -10.39 5.67 3.90
N GLY A 87 -9.81 6.46 4.81
CA GLY A 87 -10.21 6.50 6.22
C GLY A 87 -11.67 6.92 6.41
N GLN A 88 -12.14 7.94 5.68
CA GLN A 88 -13.54 8.37 5.68
C GLN A 88 -14.49 7.27 5.19
N ALA A 89 -14.11 6.58 4.11
CA ALA A 89 -14.88 5.46 3.58
C ALA A 89 -14.94 4.29 4.58
N ILE A 90 -13.82 3.96 5.23
CA ILE A 90 -13.75 2.91 6.26
C ILE A 90 -14.69 3.22 7.42
N ILE A 91 -14.65 4.43 7.98
CA ILE A 91 -15.51 4.85 9.07
C ILE A 91 -16.99 4.63 8.70
N LYS A 92 -17.37 5.02 7.48
CA LYS A 92 -18.75 4.94 7.02
C LYS A 92 -19.19 3.51 6.71
N VAL A 93 -18.37 2.74 6.00
CA VAL A 93 -18.69 1.38 5.57
C VAL A 93 -18.77 0.41 6.74
N PHE A 94 -17.86 0.54 7.72
CA PHE A 94 -17.75 -0.39 8.85
C PHE A 94 -18.36 0.15 10.15
N ASP A 95 -19.02 1.33 10.11
CA ASP A 95 -19.57 2.00 11.29
C ASP A 95 -18.53 2.10 12.42
N ALA A 96 -17.29 2.37 12.03
CA ALA A 96 -16.16 2.45 12.97
C ALA A 96 -16.08 3.87 13.55
N PRO A 97 -15.81 4.02 14.86
CA PRO A 97 -15.68 5.35 15.47
C PRO A 97 -14.45 6.12 14.96
N ARG A 98 -13.43 5.40 14.47
CA ARG A 98 -12.19 5.97 13.92
C ARG A 98 -11.59 5.08 12.86
N ALA A 99 -10.72 5.66 12.01
CA ALA A 99 -9.78 4.94 11.18
C ALA A 99 -8.38 5.08 11.78
N GLY A 100 -7.68 3.97 11.95
CA GLY A 100 -6.27 3.93 12.29
C GLY A 100 -5.42 4.31 11.09
N TYR A 101 -4.27 4.93 11.34
CA TYR A 101 -3.30 5.36 10.33
C TYR A 101 -1.90 5.06 10.85
N ILE A 102 -1.15 4.18 10.18
CA ILE A 102 0.21 3.79 10.58
C ILE A 102 1.09 3.62 9.35
N ILE A 103 2.35 4.01 9.47
CA ILE A 103 3.44 3.62 8.57
C ILE A 103 4.45 2.83 9.39
N ALA A 104 4.59 1.54 9.11
CA ALA A 104 5.57 0.66 9.77
C ALA A 104 6.87 0.54 8.98
N GLY A 105 6.80 0.14 7.71
CA GLY A 105 7.90 0.24 6.74
C GLY A 105 9.01 -0.81 6.83
N PHE A 106 8.88 -1.87 7.66
CA PHE A 106 9.96 -2.85 7.81
C PHE A 106 9.80 -4.11 6.93
N ASP A 107 8.57 -4.53 6.64
CA ASP A 107 8.32 -5.80 5.96
C ASP A 107 8.46 -5.69 4.43
N VAL A 108 8.07 -4.54 3.87
CA VAL A 108 8.14 -4.29 2.42
C VAL A 108 8.83 -2.94 2.19
N PRO A 109 9.94 -2.91 1.40
CA PRO A 109 10.71 -1.70 1.11
C PRO A 109 10.01 -0.84 0.05
N HIS A 110 8.78 -0.49 0.28
CA HIS A 110 7.92 0.34 -0.53
C HIS A 110 6.95 1.07 0.41
N THR A 111 7.03 2.37 0.46
CA THR A 111 6.19 3.19 1.36
C THR A 111 4.73 2.80 1.24
N HIS A 112 4.09 2.57 2.37
CA HIS A 112 2.67 2.29 2.43
C HIS A 112 2.07 2.76 3.75
N ILE A 113 0.86 3.26 3.68
CA ILE A 113 0.07 3.69 4.83
C ILE A 113 -0.96 2.60 5.11
N HIS A 114 -0.94 2.06 6.32
CA HIS A 114 -2.00 1.21 6.84
C HIS A 114 -3.17 2.07 7.29
N VAL A 115 -4.35 1.86 6.72
CA VAL A 115 -5.61 2.50 7.13
C VAL A 115 -6.62 1.41 7.45
N PHE A 116 -7.16 1.41 8.67
CA PHE A 116 -8.00 0.31 9.14
C PHE A 116 -9.09 0.79 10.11
N PRO A 117 -10.25 0.09 10.19
CA PRO A 117 -11.27 0.42 11.17
C PRO A 117 -10.76 0.13 12.60
N THR A 118 -11.04 1.04 13.53
CA THR A 118 -10.60 0.90 14.91
C THR A 118 -11.62 1.48 15.88
N SER A 119 -11.75 0.84 17.04
CA SER A 119 -12.67 1.23 18.13
C SER A 119 -11.93 1.54 19.44
N LYS A 120 -10.71 1.05 19.58
CA LYS A 120 -9.92 1.16 20.83
C LYS A 120 -8.42 1.05 20.53
N MET A 121 -7.60 1.45 21.48
CA MET A 121 -6.13 1.45 21.33
C MET A 121 -5.54 0.06 21.05
N SER A 122 -6.13 -1.02 21.60
CA SER A 122 -5.65 -2.38 21.38
C SER A 122 -5.87 -2.89 19.94
N ASP A 123 -6.62 -2.17 19.11
CA ASP A 123 -6.80 -2.50 17.68
C ASP A 123 -5.57 -2.14 16.84
N TYR A 124 -4.62 -1.38 17.39
CA TYR A 124 -3.34 -1.03 16.76
C TYR A 124 -2.24 -2.08 16.95
N ASP A 125 -2.57 -3.26 17.44
CA ASP A 125 -1.63 -4.34 17.74
C ASP A 125 -1.45 -5.27 16.53
N PHE A 126 -0.40 -5.08 15.75
CA PHE A 126 -0.08 -5.89 14.58
C PHE A 126 0.24 -7.36 14.89
N SER A 127 0.45 -7.72 16.16
CA SER A 127 0.54 -9.14 16.54
C SER A 127 -0.80 -9.89 16.46
N LYS A 128 -1.90 -9.15 16.28
CA LYS A 128 -3.28 -9.66 16.23
C LYS A 128 -3.90 -9.65 14.83
N VAL A 129 -3.09 -9.58 13.79
CA VAL A 129 -3.59 -9.70 12.42
C VAL A 129 -4.30 -11.04 12.21
N ILE A 130 -5.35 -11.02 11.42
CA ILE A 130 -6.00 -12.24 10.94
C ILE A 130 -5.05 -12.85 9.89
N GLY A 131 -4.49 -14.02 10.16
CA GLY A 131 -3.55 -14.67 9.24
C GLY A 131 -4.19 -14.95 7.87
N MET A 132 -3.36 -14.97 6.83
CA MET A 132 -3.81 -15.16 5.45
C MET A 132 -4.71 -16.39 5.27
N ASN A 133 -4.43 -17.49 5.99
CA ASN A 133 -5.22 -18.72 5.92
C ASN A 133 -6.51 -18.68 6.75
N ASP A 134 -6.66 -17.69 7.63
CA ASP A 134 -7.80 -17.51 8.52
C ASP A 134 -8.77 -16.43 8.04
N THR A 135 -8.38 -15.67 7.00
CA THR A 135 -9.27 -14.68 6.37
C THR A 135 -10.35 -15.37 5.56
N ASP A 136 -11.59 -14.87 5.68
CA ASP A 136 -12.71 -15.29 4.83
C ASP A 136 -12.66 -14.50 3.50
N PRO A 137 -12.41 -15.17 2.35
CA PRO A 137 -12.35 -14.51 1.05
C PRO A 137 -13.63 -13.75 0.68
N ALA A 138 -14.80 -14.27 1.05
CA ALA A 138 -16.08 -13.62 0.76
C ALA A 138 -16.23 -12.31 1.54
N LYS A 139 -15.78 -12.26 2.79
CA LYS A 139 -15.75 -11.03 3.59
C LYS A 139 -14.73 -10.02 3.06
N MET A 140 -13.58 -10.50 2.58
CA MET A 140 -12.58 -9.66 1.93
C MET A 140 -13.13 -9.03 0.64
N ASP A 141 -13.81 -9.81 -0.20
CA ASP A 141 -14.42 -9.33 -1.44
C ASP A 141 -15.56 -8.34 -1.16
N ALA A 142 -16.39 -8.61 -0.17
CA ALA A 142 -17.46 -7.71 0.27
C ALA A 142 -16.91 -6.38 0.80
N ALA A 143 -15.84 -6.43 1.61
CA ALA A 143 -15.17 -5.24 2.12
C ALA A 143 -14.59 -4.38 0.98
N ALA A 144 -13.90 -5.00 0.03
CA ALA A 144 -13.36 -4.29 -1.13
C ALA A 144 -14.45 -3.65 -1.98
N SER A 145 -15.55 -4.38 -2.24
CA SER A 145 -16.69 -3.88 -3.01
C SER A 145 -17.36 -2.69 -2.35
N ALA A 146 -17.61 -2.76 -1.04
CA ALA A 146 -18.23 -1.68 -0.28
C ALA A 146 -17.36 -0.41 -0.24
N LEU A 147 -16.05 -0.58 -0.04
CA LEU A 147 -15.10 0.54 -0.06
C LEU A 147 -15.00 1.19 -1.45
N ARG A 148 -14.94 0.41 -2.53
CA ARG A 148 -14.98 0.97 -3.90
C ARG A 148 -16.22 1.79 -4.16
N ALA A 149 -17.37 1.27 -3.75
CA ALA A 149 -18.64 1.98 -3.94
C ALA A 149 -18.70 3.29 -3.15
N GLU A 150 -18.17 3.31 -1.92
CA GLU A 150 -18.14 4.53 -1.11
C GLU A 150 -17.12 5.55 -1.66
N LEU A 151 -15.93 5.11 -2.04
CA LEU A 151 -14.91 5.98 -2.62
C LEU A 151 -15.33 6.61 -3.96
N ALA A 152 -16.14 5.91 -4.76
CA ALA A 152 -16.68 6.43 -6.01
C ALA A 152 -17.60 7.65 -5.78
N LYS A 153 -18.32 7.71 -4.67
CA LYS A 153 -19.21 8.84 -4.33
C LYS A 153 -18.46 10.14 -4.01
N THR A 154 -17.18 10.03 -3.63
CA THR A 154 -16.36 11.18 -3.19
C THR A 154 -15.30 11.56 -4.21
N ASN A 155 -15.47 11.17 -5.47
CA ASN A 155 -14.49 11.48 -6.52
C ASN A 155 -14.55 12.98 -6.87
N PRO A 156 -13.46 13.76 -6.69
CA PRO A 156 -13.48 15.21 -6.94
C PRO A 156 -13.71 15.59 -8.40
N ALA A 157 -13.62 14.65 -9.34
CA ALA A 157 -13.90 14.90 -10.76
C ALA A 157 -15.39 15.04 -11.11
N GLU A 158 -16.31 14.70 -10.19
CA GLU A 158 -17.77 14.79 -10.41
C GLU A 158 -18.43 15.96 -9.64
N SER A 159 -17.65 16.78 -8.95
CA SER A 159 -18.16 17.90 -8.12
C SER A 159 -17.89 19.28 -8.73
N ALA A 160 -17.62 19.35 -10.04
CA ALA A 160 -17.40 20.61 -10.77
C ALA A 160 -18.49 20.87 -11.80
#